data_f61f62229b16d13c89dfe489bafbf288
#
_entry.id   f61f62229b16d13c89dfe489bafbf288
#
_cell.length_a   1.000
_cell.length_b   1.000
_cell.length_c   1.000
_cell.angle_alpha   90.00
_cell.angle_beta   90.00
_cell.angle_gamma   90.00
#
_symmetry.space_group_name_H-M   'P 1'
#
loop_
_entity.id
_entity.type
_entity.pdbx_description
1 polymer ?
#
loop_
_entity_poly.entity_id
_entity_poly.type
_entity_poly.pdbx_seq_one_letter_code
_entity_poly.pdbx_strand_id
1 'polypeptide(L)'
;KKELVKIPIFGTIYKRICVMVDRKSPKSRAEVYKRCAKRMEQGDSIVLFPEGGVPDDTGVLLDKFKDGAFTLSSNHKFPIAVFTIAGLKEMFPFQNDKGHPGTVHVYFNDILEPEESLIEMKNKSFSMIENTLKDFYHH
;
A
#
# COMPACT_ATOMS: atom_id res chain seq x y z
N LYS A 1 -3.58 -9.75 6.23
CA LYS A 1 -2.94 -10.98 6.74
C LYS A 1 -4.03 -12.00 7.09
N LYS A 2 -3.80 -13.29 6.80
CA LYS A 2 -4.80 -14.36 7.03
C LYS A 2 -5.14 -14.55 8.53
N GLU A 3 -4.20 -14.23 9.39
CA GLU A 3 -4.34 -14.33 10.85
C GLU A 3 -5.40 -13.38 11.42
N LEU A 4 -5.57 -12.20 10.82
CA LEU A 4 -6.55 -11.19 11.26
C LEU A 4 -8.00 -11.63 11.10
N VAL A 5 -8.23 -12.64 10.27
CA VAL A 5 -9.57 -13.24 10.06
C VAL A 5 -10.10 -13.96 11.31
N LYS A 6 -9.22 -14.38 12.22
CA LYS A 6 -9.57 -15.09 13.44
C LYS A 6 -10.12 -14.19 14.54
N ILE A 7 -9.99 -12.86 14.39
CA ILE A 7 -10.48 -11.90 15.38
C ILE A 7 -12.02 -11.82 15.27
N PRO A 8 -12.78 -12.03 16.35
CA PRO A 8 -14.24 -11.95 16.35
C PRO A 8 -14.71 -10.59 15.82
N ILE A 9 -15.83 -10.54 15.10
CA ILE A 9 -16.43 -9.35 14.48
C ILE A 9 -15.52 -8.75 13.40
N PHE A 10 -14.29 -8.32 13.75
CA PHE A 10 -13.30 -7.75 12.82
C PHE A 10 -12.99 -8.70 11.65
N GLY A 11 -12.80 -9.97 11.91
CA GLY A 11 -12.51 -10.96 10.88
C GLY A 11 -13.61 -11.10 9.82
N THR A 12 -14.87 -10.90 10.19
CA THR A 12 -15.99 -10.93 9.24
C THR A 12 -15.96 -9.73 8.29
N ILE A 13 -15.73 -8.54 8.84
CA ILE A 13 -15.58 -7.31 8.05
C ILE A 13 -14.33 -7.40 7.16
N TYR A 14 -13.22 -7.82 7.75
CA TYR A 14 -11.93 -7.95 7.06
C TYR A 14 -11.99 -8.89 5.84
N LYS A 15 -12.73 -10.02 5.95
CA LYS A 15 -12.96 -10.94 4.82
C LYS A 15 -13.69 -10.30 3.64
N ARG A 16 -14.60 -9.36 3.93
CA ARG A 16 -15.41 -8.70 2.88
C ARG A 16 -14.64 -7.63 2.13
N ILE A 17 -13.87 -6.82 2.86
CA ILE A 17 -13.19 -5.64 2.29
C ILE A 17 -11.75 -5.91 1.83
N CYS A 18 -11.04 -6.86 2.45
CA CYS A 18 -9.64 -7.09 2.13
C CYS A 18 -9.42 -8.31 1.23
N VAL A 19 -8.55 -8.16 0.24
CA VAL A 19 -8.01 -9.30 -0.50
C VAL A 19 -6.95 -9.99 0.36
N MET A 20 -7.30 -11.19 0.85
CA MET A 20 -6.43 -11.92 1.76
C MET A 20 -5.28 -12.59 1.04
N VAL A 21 -4.09 -12.52 1.63
CA VAL A 21 -2.88 -13.17 1.14
C VAL A 21 -2.21 -13.97 2.25
N ASP A 22 -1.82 -15.18 1.92
CA ASP A 22 -0.85 -15.96 2.70
C ASP A 22 0.55 -15.66 2.13
N ARG A 23 1.32 -14.84 2.84
CA ARG A 23 2.63 -14.37 2.38
C ARG A 23 3.66 -15.49 2.27
N LYS A 24 3.45 -16.60 2.98
CA LYS A 24 4.35 -17.78 2.95
C LYS A 24 4.09 -18.67 1.73
N SER A 25 2.92 -18.55 1.08
CA SER A 25 2.53 -19.37 -0.07
C SER A 25 2.76 -18.61 -1.39
N PRO A 26 3.67 -19.06 -2.28
CA PRO A 26 3.82 -18.50 -3.63
C PRO A 26 2.54 -18.56 -4.44
N LYS A 27 1.78 -19.66 -4.34
CA LYS A 27 0.47 -19.83 -4.99
C LYS A 27 -0.53 -18.78 -4.52
N SER A 28 -0.62 -18.54 -3.20
CA SER A 28 -1.53 -17.52 -2.65
C SER A 28 -1.14 -16.12 -3.12
N ARG A 29 0.16 -15.81 -3.25
CA ARG A 29 0.63 -14.53 -3.79
C ARG A 29 0.21 -14.34 -5.25
N ALA A 30 0.34 -15.37 -6.09
CA ALA A 30 -0.11 -15.30 -7.48
C ALA A 30 -1.63 -15.15 -7.62
N GLU A 31 -2.41 -15.83 -6.76
CA GLU A 31 -3.87 -15.74 -6.74
C GLU A 31 -4.39 -14.36 -6.28
N VAL A 32 -3.61 -13.60 -5.50
CA VAL A 32 -3.98 -12.24 -5.09
C VAL A 32 -4.18 -11.34 -6.29
N TYR A 33 -3.28 -11.39 -7.27
CA TYR A 33 -3.40 -10.56 -8.47
C TYR A 33 -4.70 -10.82 -9.22
N LYS A 34 -5.04 -12.09 -9.43
CA LYS A 34 -6.31 -12.48 -10.09
C LYS A 34 -7.54 -11.97 -9.33
N ARG A 35 -7.51 -12.05 -8.00
CA ARG A 35 -8.61 -11.57 -7.16
C ARG A 35 -8.72 -10.04 -7.15
N CYS A 36 -7.59 -9.34 -7.14
CA CYS A 36 -7.58 -7.88 -7.28
C CYS A 36 -8.14 -7.47 -8.64
N ALA A 37 -7.64 -8.04 -9.73
CA ALA A 37 -8.12 -7.75 -11.07
C ALA A 37 -9.63 -7.95 -11.20
N LYS A 38 -10.15 -9.10 -10.74
CA LYS A 38 -11.58 -9.38 -10.76
C LYS A 38 -12.42 -8.33 -10.01
N ARG A 39 -11.94 -7.85 -8.87
CA ARG A 39 -12.64 -6.79 -8.12
C ARG A 39 -12.62 -5.45 -8.86
N MET A 40 -11.46 -5.10 -9.45
CA MET A 40 -11.33 -3.87 -10.23
C MET A 40 -12.23 -3.89 -11.47
N GLU A 41 -12.35 -5.03 -12.15
CA GLU A 41 -13.30 -5.24 -13.26
C GLU A 41 -14.77 -5.10 -12.82
N GLN A 42 -15.07 -5.31 -11.54
CA GLN A 42 -16.39 -5.10 -10.93
C GLN A 42 -16.64 -3.66 -10.45
N GLY A 43 -15.65 -2.76 -10.65
CA GLY A 43 -15.74 -1.35 -10.26
C GLY A 43 -15.17 -1.04 -8.86
N ASP A 44 -14.58 -2.02 -8.16
CA ASP A 44 -13.91 -1.77 -6.89
C ASP A 44 -12.55 -1.09 -7.10
N SER A 45 -12.19 -0.18 -6.19
CA SER A 45 -10.82 0.34 -6.09
C SER A 45 -10.01 -0.52 -5.10
N ILE A 46 -8.74 -0.76 -5.42
CA ILE A 46 -7.83 -1.53 -4.57
C ILE A 46 -6.75 -0.62 -3.99
N VAL A 47 -6.67 -0.56 -2.67
CA VAL A 47 -5.58 0.13 -1.97
C VAL A 47 -4.43 -0.84 -1.74
N LEU A 48 -3.24 -0.43 -2.18
CA LEU A 48 -2.00 -1.20 -2.03
C LEU A 48 -0.90 -0.33 -1.41
N PHE A 49 -0.16 -0.92 -0.48
CA PHE A 49 1.06 -0.32 0.07
C PHE A 49 2.25 -0.98 -0.63
N PRO A 50 2.95 -0.26 -1.54
CA PRO A 50 3.94 -0.87 -2.40
C PRO A 50 5.20 -1.36 -1.66
N GLU A 51 5.49 -0.81 -0.50
CA GLU A 51 6.56 -1.31 0.39
C GLU A 51 6.30 -2.76 0.85
N GLY A 52 5.03 -3.14 0.95
CA GLY A 52 4.61 -4.51 1.28
C GLY A 52 4.76 -4.89 2.75
N GLY A 53 5.18 -3.99 3.61
CA GLY A 53 5.32 -4.18 5.06
C GLY A 53 5.85 -2.95 5.75
N VAL A 54 6.04 -3.05 7.04
CA VAL A 54 6.77 -2.07 7.82
C VAL A 54 8.24 -2.43 7.73
N PRO A 55 9.15 -1.51 7.42
CA PRO A 55 10.58 -1.79 7.35
C PRO A 55 11.13 -2.19 8.72
N ASP A 56 12.13 -3.08 8.74
CA ASP A 56 12.82 -3.47 9.97
C ASP A 56 13.70 -2.31 10.49
N ASP A 57 14.25 -1.50 9.57
CA ASP A 57 14.98 -0.29 9.91
C ASP A 57 14.02 0.90 10.08
N THR A 58 13.89 1.35 11.30
CA THR A 58 13.02 2.48 11.68
C THR A 58 13.53 3.85 11.24
N GLY A 59 14.80 3.94 10.81
CA GLY A 59 15.43 5.15 10.28
C GLY A 59 15.05 5.44 8.82
N VAL A 60 14.55 4.45 8.09
CA VAL A 60 14.16 4.61 6.68
C VAL A 60 12.87 5.42 6.58
N LEU A 61 12.89 6.46 5.74
CA LEU A 61 11.71 7.30 5.49
C LEU A 61 10.70 6.58 4.60
N LEU A 62 11.17 5.89 3.57
CA LEU A 62 10.37 5.15 2.59
C LEU A 62 11.16 3.92 2.13
N ASP A 63 10.58 2.72 2.26
CA ASP A 63 11.22 1.47 1.84
C ASP A 63 11.04 1.24 0.33
N LYS A 64 11.85 0.34 -0.21
CA LYS A 64 11.82 -0.01 -1.63
C LYS A 64 10.45 -0.58 -2.05
N PHE A 65 9.93 -0.08 -3.16
CA PHE A 65 8.67 -0.54 -3.70
C PHE A 65 8.81 -1.90 -4.37
N LYS A 66 7.82 -2.76 -4.15
CA LYS A 66 7.64 -4.05 -4.83
C LYS A 66 6.82 -3.84 -6.10
N ASP A 67 7.01 -4.71 -7.07
CA ASP A 67 6.42 -4.54 -8.41
C ASP A 67 4.92 -4.83 -8.49
N GLY A 68 4.33 -5.35 -7.41
CA GLY A 68 2.96 -5.88 -7.40
C GLY A 68 1.88 -4.94 -7.89
N ALA A 69 1.87 -3.69 -7.40
CA ALA A 69 0.88 -2.69 -7.79
C ALA A 69 1.03 -2.30 -9.28
N PHE A 70 2.27 -2.11 -9.71
CA PHE A 70 2.62 -1.68 -11.07
C PHE A 70 2.37 -2.78 -12.09
N THR A 71 2.67 -4.04 -11.74
CA THR A 71 2.33 -5.22 -12.56
C THR A 71 0.81 -5.34 -12.74
N LEU A 72 0.03 -5.10 -11.68
CA LEU A 72 -1.43 -5.16 -11.74
C LEU A 72 -1.97 -4.08 -12.70
N SER A 73 -1.48 -2.84 -12.56
CA SER A 73 -1.84 -1.71 -13.43
C SER A 73 -1.51 -2.01 -14.89
N SER A 74 -0.25 -2.35 -15.18
CA SER A 74 0.22 -2.60 -16.55
C SER A 74 -0.53 -3.74 -17.24
N ASN A 75 -0.77 -4.86 -16.53
CA ASN A 75 -1.41 -6.05 -17.10
C ASN A 75 -2.92 -5.86 -17.34
N HIS A 76 -3.59 -5.10 -16.50
CA HIS A 76 -5.05 -4.94 -16.54
C HIS A 76 -5.50 -3.54 -16.97
N LYS A 77 -4.55 -2.67 -17.33
CA LYS A 77 -4.82 -1.31 -17.82
C LYS A 77 -5.65 -0.45 -16.86
N PHE A 78 -5.35 -0.54 -15.56
CA PHE A 78 -5.94 0.31 -14.54
C PHE A 78 -4.96 1.42 -14.13
N PRO A 79 -5.39 2.69 -14.04
CA PRO A 79 -4.56 3.78 -13.56
C PRO A 79 -4.21 3.61 -12.08
N ILE A 80 -3.11 4.24 -11.65
CA ILE A 80 -2.68 4.27 -10.25
C ILE A 80 -2.84 5.69 -9.70
N ALA A 81 -3.75 5.88 -8.75
CA ALA A 81 -3.79 7.09 -7.95
C ALA A 81 -2.76 7.00 -6.82
N VAL A 82 -1.79 7.89 -6.83
CA VAL A 82 -0.67 7.92 -5.86
C VAL A 82 -1.04 8.82 -4.69
N PHE A 83 -0.99 8.25 -3.48
CA PHE A 83 -1.22 8.97 -2.24
C PHE A 83 -0.03 8.84 -1.30
N THR A 84 0.29 9.91 -0.60
CA THR A 84 1.24 9.91 0.52
C THR A 84 0.48 10.03 1.84
N ILE A 85 0.82 9.17 2.79
CA ILE A 85 0.26 9.20 4.16
C ILE A 85 1.39 9.54 5.12
N ALA A 86 1.28 10.68 5.82
CA ALA A 86 2.29 11.16 6.75
C ALA A 86 1.71 11.35 8.16
N GLY A 87 2.57 11.38 9.18
CA GLY A 87 2.21 11.55 10.60
C GLY A 87 1.90 10.24 11.34
N LEU A 88 1.86 9.10 10.66
CA LEU A 88 1.58 7.81 11.31
C LEU A 88 2.72 7.33 12.20
N LYS A 89 3.97 7.64 11.84
CA LYS A 89 5.16 7.21 12.57
C LYS A 89 5.24 7.82 13.97
N GLU A 90 4.81 9.06 14.10
CA GLU A 90 4.76 9.80 15.36
C GLU A 90 3.67 9.25 16.27
N MET A 91 2.47 8.99 15.71
CA MET A 91 1.33 8.48 16.47
C MET A 91 1.47 7.02 16.87
N PHE A 92 2.13 6.22 16.04
CA PHE A 92 2.38 4.79 16.26
C PHE A 92 3.87 4.47 16.16
N PRO A 93 4.69 4.98 17.12
CA PRO A 93 6.10 4.64 17.15
C PRO A 93 6.26 3.13 17.39
N PHE A 94 7.40 2.57 16.95
CA PHE A 94 7.69 1.14 17.10
C PHE A 94 7.76 0.66 18.57
N GLN A 95 7.87 1.60 19.51
CA GLN A 95 7.76 1.33 20.95
C GLN A 95 6.28 1.18 21.32
N ASN A 96 5.85 -0.04 21.59
CA ASN A 96 4.45 -0.46 21.70
C ASN A 96 3.62 0.27 22.78
N ASP A 97 4.23 0.99 23.71
CA ASP A 97 3.60 1.67 24.83
C ASP A 97 3.49 3.20 24.67
N LYS A 98 3.94 3.74 23.54
CA LYS A 98 4.00 5.19 23.30
C LYS A 98 3.06 5.70 22.20
N GLY A 99 2.09 4.89 21.79
CA GLY A 99 1.08 5.33 20.83
C GLY A 99 0.18 6.43 21.42
N HIS A 100 -0.14 7.44 20.60
CA HIS A 100 -1.02 8.54 21.01
C HIS A 100 -1.93 8.95 19.85
N PRO A 101 -3.10 9.55 20.12
CA PRO A 101 -3.93 10.13 19.09
C PRO A 101 -3.25 11.35 18.44
N GLY A 102 -3.52 11.56 17.15
CA GLY A 102 -2.94 12.67 16.39
C GLY A 102 -3.62 12.86 15.05
N THR A 103 -3.03 13.68 14.20
CA THR A 103 -3.53 13.98 12.87
C THR A 103 -2.74 13.19 11.83
N VAL A 104 -3.46 12.47 10.97
CA VAL A 104 -2.89 11.83 9.77
C VAL A 104 -3.08 12.76 8.59
N HIS A 105 -2.02 13.02 7.86
CA HIS A 105 -2.04 13.83 6.66
C HIS A 105 -2.05 12.91 5.44
N VAL A 106 -3.02 13.10 4.56
CA VAL A 106 -3.14 12.34 3.31
C VAL A 106 -3.03 13.32 2.15
N TYR A 107 -2.00 13.14 1.34
CA TYR A 107 -1.74 13.95 0.15
C TYR A 107 -2.07 13.12 -1.09
N PHE A 108 -2.88 13.66 -1.98
CA PHE A 108 -3.01 13.15 -3.34
C PHE A 108 -1.88 13.73 -4.18
N ASN A 109 -1.04 12.86 -4.73
CA ASN A 109 0.10 13.29 -5.52
C ASN A 109 -0.25 13.40 -7.01
N ASP A 110 -0.70 12.30 -7.63
CA ASP A 110 -1.02 12.28 -9.06
C ASP A 110 -1.73 10.98 -9.45
N ILE A 111 -2.15 10.90 -10.72
CA ILE A 111 -2.62 9.68 -11.37
C ILE A 111 -1.60 9.26 -12.42
N LEU A 112 -1.14 8.02 -12.35
CA LEU A 112 -0.25 7.42 -13.35
C LEU A 112 -1.07 6.56 -14.29
N GLU A 113 -0.90 6.79 -15.58
CA GLU A 113 -1.61 6.04 -16.61
C GLU A 113 -0.95 4.68 -16.86
N PRO A 114 -1.74 3.65 -17.21
CA PRO A 114 -1.25 2.28 -17.35
C PRO A 114 -0.40 2.03 -18.62
N GLU A 115 -0.33 3.01 -19.51
CA GLU A 115 0.53 2.98 -20.72
C GLU A 115 2.00 3.17 -20.40
N GLU A 116 2.33 3.75 -19.27
CA GLU A 116 3.72 3.91 -18.83
C GLU A 116 4.36 2.55 -18.54
N SER A 117 5.66 2.46 -18.68
CA SER A 117 6.36 1.24 -18.30
C SER A 117 6.27 1.00 -16.79
N LEU A 118 6.28 -0.26 -16.36
CA LEU A 118 6.26 -0.64 -14.94
C LEU A 118 7.36 0.08 -14.14
N ILE A 119 8.56 0.18 -14.72
CA ILE A 119 9.70 0.83 -14.07
C ILE A 119 9.47 2.34 -13.92
N GLU A 120 8.92 2.99 -14.94
CA GLU A 120 8.60 4.42 -14.90
C GLU A 120 7.53 4.71 -13.85
N MET A 121 6.41 3.99 -13.86
CA MET A 121 5.35 4.15 -12.85
C MET A 121 5.89 3.96 -11.44
N LYS A 122 6.74 2.94 -11.23
CA LYS A 122 7.37 2.66 -9.93
C LYS A 122 8.28 3.78 -9.47
N ASN A 123 9.16 4.27 -10.35
CA ASN A 123 10.10 5.34 -10.03
C ASN A 123 9.38 6.67 -9.80
N LYS A 124 8.40 7.02 -10.63
CA LYS A 124 7.58 8.22 -10.45
C LYS A 124 6.83 8.18 -9.12
N SER A 125 6.12 7.08 -8.81
CA SER A 125 5.42 6.92 -7.54
C SER A 125 6.36 7.06 -6.35
N PHE A 126 7.53 6.42 -6.41
CA PHE A 126 8.52 6.49 -5.35
C PHE A 126 8.98 7.92 -5.12
N SER A 127 9.40 8.62 -6.17
CA SER A 127 9.88 10.00 -6.08
C SER A 127 8.81 10.96 -5.58
N MET A 128 7.55 10.82 -6.03
CA MET A 128 6.43 11.65 -5.55
C MET A 128 6.22 11.48 -4.05
N ILE A 129 6.12 10.24 -3.57
CA ILE A 129 5.89 9.94 -2.16
C ILE A 129 7.09 10.38 -1.32
N GLU A 130 8.32 10.09 -1.76
CA GLU A 130 9.54 10.47 -1.06
C GLU A 130 9.67 11.99 -0.90
N ASN A 131 9.43 12.74 -1.97
CA ASN A 131 9.49 14.21 -1.92
C ASN A 131 8.42 14.78 -0.98
N THR A 132 7.19 14.31 -1.07
CA THR A 132 6.10 14.74 -0.17
C THR A 132 6.43 14.44 1.30
N LEU A 133 7.01 13.28 1.59
CA LEU A 133 7.43 12.94 2.95
C LEU A 133 8.61 13.82 3.41
N LYS A 134 9.59 14.07 2.56
CA LYS A 134 10.70 15.00 2.86
C LYS A 134 10.19 16.39 3.18
N ASP A 135 9.30 16.92 2.37
CA ASP A 135 8.69 18.24 2.59
C ASP A 135 7.92 18.28 3.93
N PHE A 136 7.17 17.21 4.24
CA PHE A 136 6.42 17.12 5.49
C PHE A 136 7.30 17.07 6.74
N TYR A 137 8.41 16.34 6.70
CA TYR A 137 9.29 16.15 7.87
C TYR A 137 10.42 17.17 7.99
N HIS A 138 10.67 18.00 6.95
CA HIS A 138 11.68 19.06 7.00
C HIS A 138 11.10 20.45 7.30
N HIS A 139 9.77 20.56 7.45
CA HIS A 139 9.08 21.72 8.00
C HIS A 139 8.75 21.53 9.47
#